data_f706731f3b27aa048e357a3e2a6651d4
#
_entry.id   f706731f3b27aa048e357a3e2a6651d4
#
_cell.length_a   1.000
_cell.length_b   1.000
_cell.length_c   1.000
_cell.angle_alpha   90.00
_cell.angle_beta   90.00
_cell.angle_gamma   90.00
#
_symmetry.space_group_name_H-M   'P 1'
#
loop_
_entity.id
_entity.type
_entity.pdbx_description
1 polymer ?
#
loop_
_entity_poly.entity_id
_entity_poly.type
_entity_poly.pdbx_seq_one_letter_code
_entity_poly.pdbx_strand_id
1 'polypeptide(L)'
;MQQENNTEDSGKDIEIASDGDVVLVVGPKETRIRVTSRSMIGASQPFSAMFSPDWKEGRNLLSHDEPVDVHLPEDDPEALKLICALIHHRNEAVPRKLSSVEVFRVAIAADKYDCVGVLKFASETWLRLREMNAQDMAFLTTAAYILRNAEAFKELTKSLVLGYDGPYLALCCEQMESAMTWRVFYILQSGINAGGCCHRCGWDSKYAYAYLRLLQDNGLRPTELVNISKAIKLVGLLHDPVPEERSTECTYAYKHKPPEYRKDRRWQVEFLESHTGLCLFCVREGKSDPSYCSTNHSL
;
A
#
# COMPACT_ATOMS: atom_id res chain seq x y z
N MET A 1 -32.93 -42.89 19.72
CA MET A 1 -33.24 -41.49 19.95
C MET A 1 -32.08 -40.92 20.77
N GLN A 2 -31.07 -40.37 20.06
CA GLN A 2 -29.98 -39.62 20.68
C GLN A 2 -30.35 -38.14 20.57
N GLN A 3 -30.51 -37.48 21.70
CA GLN A 3 -30.69 -36.04 21.78
C GLN A 3 -29.32 -35.40 21.49
N GLU A 4 -29.22 -34.74 20.36
CA GLU A 4 -28.15 -33.80 20.11
C GLU A 4 -28.34 -32.60 21.03
N ASN A 5 -27.47 -32.48 22.03
CA ASN A 5 -27.32 -31.28 22.81
C ASN A 5 -26.72 -30.19 21.90
N ASN A 6 -27.57 -29.34 21.35
CA ASN A 6 -27.21 -28.03 20.82
C ASN A 6 -26.82 -27.15 22.04
N THR A 7 -25.55 -27.18 22.43
CA THR A 7 -24.97 -26.12 23.23
C THR A 7 -24.87 -24.90 22.32
N GLU A 8 -25.84 -24.01 22.44
CA GLU A 8 -25.75 -22.64 21.94
C GLU A 8 -24.43 -22.05 22.49
N ASP A 9 -23.51 -21.69 21.58
CA ASP A 9 -22.29 -20.95 21.88
C ASP A 9 -22.71 -19.52 22.27
N SER A 10 -23.15 -19.38 23.52
CA SER A 10 -23.47 -18.11 24.16
C SER A 10 -22.18 -17.29 24.21
N GLY A 11 -22.17 -16.13 23.56
CA GLY A 11 -21.07 -15.24 23.32
C GLY A 11 -20.12 -15.14 24.51
N LYS A 12 -18.87 -15.50 24.28
CA LYS A 12 -17.82 -15.49 25.30
C LYS A 12 -17.58 -14.05 25.76
N ASP A 13 -17.89 -13.77 27.03
CA ASP A 13 -17.61 -12.48 27.66
C ASP A 13 -16.09 -12.24 27.66
N ILE A 14 -15.63 -11.19 27.03
CA ILE A 14 -14.24 -10.78 26.94
C ILE A 14 -14.00 -9.68 27.96
N GLU A 15 -13.26 -10.00 29.00
CA GLU A 15 -12.95 -9.06 30.08
C GLU A 15 -11.60 -8.38 29.82
N ILE A 16 -11.63 -7.16 29.26
CA ILE A 16 -10.45 -6.30 29.07
C ILE A 16 -10.13 -5.57 30.38
N ALA A 17 -11.16 -5.07 31.08
CA ALA A 17 -11.08 -4.46 32.37
C ALA A 17 -12.05 -5.14 33.34
N SER A 18 -11.54 -5.74 34.43
CA SER A 18 -12.37 -6.46 35.45
C SER A 18 -13.29 -5.52 36.22
N ASP A 19 -12.87 -4.27 36.38
CA ASP A 19 -13.62 -3.17 37.02
C ASP A 19 -14.35 -2.26 36.00
N GLY A 20 -14.47 -2.76 34.75
CA GLY A 20 -15.09 -2.01 33.66
C GLY A 20 -16.57 -1.67 33.95
N ASP A 21 -16.93 -0.45 33.67
CA ASP A 21 -18.26 0.15 33.85
C ASP A 21 -19.11 0.12 32.56
N VAL A 22 -18.53 -0.34 31.42
CA VAL A 22 -19.19 -0.48 30.12
C VAL A 22 -18.98 -1.90 29.58
N VAL A 23 -20.03 -2.44 28.95
CA VAL A 23 -19.95 -3.66 28.13
C VAL A 23 -20.32 -3.29 26.70
N LEU A 24 -19.37 -3.34 25.78
CA LEU A 24 -19.63 -3.21 24.35
C LEU A 24 -20.21 -4.52 23.82
N VAL A 25 -21.40 -4.49 23.27
CA VAL A 25 -22.09 -5.62 22.65
C VAL A 25 -21.90 -5.51 21.14
N VAL A 26 -20.95 -6.30 20.59
CA VAL A 26 -20.37 -6.05 19.27
C VAL A 26 -20.74 -7.12 18.26
N GLY A 27 -21.13 -6.67 17.09
CA GLY A 27 -21.41 -7.50 15.92
C GLY A 27 -22.70 -8.32 16.02
N PRO A 28 -23.01 -9.10 14.97
CA PRO A 28 -24.26 -9.85 14.89
C PRO A 28 -24.38 -11.03 15.88
N LYS A 29 -23.25 -11.44 16.46
CA LYS A 29 -23.19 -12.49 17.50
C LYS A 29 -23.22 -11.93 18.92
N GLU A 30 -23.39 -10.63 19.07
CA GLU A 30 -23.45 -9.93 20.35
C GLU A 30 -22.26 -10.26 21.27
N THR A 31 -21.03 -10.26 20.71
CA THR A 31 -19.81 -10.49 21.50
C THR A 31 -19.67 -9.38 22.55
N ARG A 32 -19.58 -9.77 23.81
CA ARG A 32 -19.53 -8.85 24.96
C ARG A 32 -18.09 -8.52 25.32
N ILE A 33 -17.72 -7.24 25.31
CA ILE A 33 -16.36 -6.76 25.64
C ILE A 33 -16.47 -5.76 26.78
N ARG A 34 -16.00 -6.15 27.99
CA ARG A 34 -16.03 -5.29 29.17
C ARG A 34 -14.82 -4.37 29.22
N VAL A 35 -15.08 -3.05 29.31
CA VAL A 35 -14.08 -1.97 29.21
C VAL A 35 -14.36 -0.89 30.25
N THR A 36 -13.35 -0.02 30.51
CA THR A 36 -13.52 1.17 31.35
C THR A 36 -13.83 2.38 30.49
N SER A 37 -14.98 3.03 30.70
CA SER A 37 -15.41 4.22 29.95
C SER A 37 -14.35 5.32 29.94
N ARG A 38 -13.71 5.56 31.08
CA ARG A 38 -12.68 6.60 31.24
C ARG A 38 -11.50 6.40 30.29
N SER A 39 -11.05 5.17 30.10
CA SER A 39 -9.96 4.84 29.16
C SER A 39 -10.40 5.05 27.72
N MET A 40 -11.62 4.66 27.38
CA MET A 40 -12.19 4.83 26.05
C MET A 40 -12.38 6.31 25.69
N ILE A 41 -12.91 7.12 26.61
CA ILE A 41 -13.08 8.58 26.47
C ILE A 41 -11.73 9.26 26.21
N GLY A 42 -10.68 8.87 26.92
CA GLY A 42 -9.35 9.46 26.76
C GLY A 42 -8.68 9.12 25.42
N ALA A 43 -9.07 8.03 24.79
CA ALA A 43 -8.43 7.52 23.58
C ALA A 43 -9.21 7.83 22.28
N SER A 44 -10.50 8.17 22.38
CA SER A 44 -11.41 8.24 21.23
C SER A 44 -12.43 9.37 21.39
N GLN A 45 -12.47 10.29 20.43
CA GLN A 45 -13.46 11.36 20.42
C GLN A 45 -14.90 10.83 20.23
N PRO A 46 -15.19 9.85 19.34
CA PRO A 46 -16.50 9.24 19.24
C PRO A 46 -16.97 8.57 20.53
N PHE A 47 -16.11 7.84 21.25
CA PHE A 47 -16.47 7.28 22.54
C PHE A 47 -16.65 8.35 23.61
N SER A 48 -15.87 9.41 23.57
CA SER A 48 -16.05 10.57 24.45
C SER A 48 -17.42 11.23 24.25
N ALA A 49 -17.86 11.38 23.00
CA ALA A 49 -19.18 11.89 22.68
C ALA A 49 -20.28 10.92 23.15
N MET A 50 -20.16 9.63 22.81
CA MET A 50 -21.15 8.60 23.14
C MET A 50 -21.40 8.47 24.66
N PHE A 51 -20.33 8.60 25.46
CA PHE A 51 -20.42 8.50 26.91
C PHE A 51 -20.65 9.84 27.62
N SER A 52 -20.91 10.92 26.85
CA SER A 52 -21.29 12.21 27.44
C SER A 52 -22.73 12.15 28.00
N PRO A 53 -23.07 12.99 28.99
CA PRO A 53 -24.44 13.07 29.57
C PRO A 53 -25.53 13.45 28.55
N ASP A 54 -25.14 13.95 27.40
CA ASP A 54 -26.08 14.35 26.35
C ASP A 54 -26.74 13.14 25.65
N TRP A 55 -26.07 11.98 25.70
CA TRP A 55 -26.50 10.73 25.08
C TRP A 55 -27.09 9.76 26.11
N LYS A 56 -27.88 8.81 25.63
CA LYS A 56 -28.52 7.78 26.48
C LYS A 56 -27.52 6.97 27.26
N GLU A 57 -26.44 6.53 26.57
CA GLU A 57 -25.37 5.71 27.12
C GLU A 57 -24.65 6.44 28.26
N GLY A 58 -24.31 7.71 28.07
CA GLY A 58 -23.67 8.51 29.10
C GLY A 58 -24.57 8.80 30.30
N ARG A 59 -25.88 9.02 30.10
CA ARG A 59 -26.82 9.16 31.22
C ARG A 59 -26.96 7.87 32.02
N ASN A 60 -26.97 6.72 31.35
CA ASN A 60 -27.02 5.43 32.01
C ASN A 60 -25.79 5.19 32.87
N LEU A 61 -24.58 5.56 32.38
CA LEU A 61 -23.32 5.47 33.14
C LEU A 61 -23.34 6.28 34.45
N LEU A 62 -24.07 7.40 34.48
CA LEU A 62 -24.19 8.24 35.67
C LEU A 62 -25.24 7.73 36.68
N SER A 63 -26.18 6.91 36.25
CA SER A 63 -27.37 6.51 37.05
C SER A 63 -27.36 5.07 37.54
N HIS A 64 -26.38 4.24 37.09
CA HIS A 64 -26.31 2.82 37.42
C HIS A 64 -24.96 2.47 38.05
N ASP A 65 -24.99 1.62 39.07
CA ASP A 65 -23.80 1.04 39.70
C ASP A 65 -23.31 -0.22 38.94
N GLU A 66 -24.13 -0.76 38.05
CA GLU A 66 -23.80 -1.92 37.19
C GLU A 66 -23.28 -1.47 35.82
N PRO A 67 -22.44 -2.32 35.17
CA PRO A 67 -21.93 -2.01 33.82
C PRO A 67 -23.04 -1.78 32.79
N VAL A 68 -22.91 -0.75 31.98
CA VAL A 68 -23.88 -0.36 30.96
C VAL A 68 -23.59 -1.04 29.62
N ASP A 69 -24.61 -1.70 29.05
CA ASP A 69 -24.53 -2.29 27.73
C ASP A 69 -24.62 -1.23 26.64
N VAL A 70 -23.66 -1.25 25.70
CA VAL A 70 -23.60 -0.37 24.52
C VAL A 70 -23.55 -1.22 23.26
N HIS A 71 -24.58 -1.16 22.44
CA HIS A 71 -24.75 -1.99 21.26
C HIS A 71 -24.04 -1.41 20.03
N LEU A 72 -23.15 -2.21 19.42
CA LEU A 72 -22.39 -1.89 18.22
C LEU A 72 -22.55 -3.04 17.19
N PRO A 73 -23.76 -3.25 16.64
CA PRO A 73 -24.10 -4.43 15.85
C PRO A 73 -23.38 -4.52 14.50
N GLU A 74 -22.88 -3.41 13.97
CA GLU A 74 -22.22 -3.34 12.66
C GLU A 74 -20.69 -3.46 12.76
N ASP A 75 -20.14 -3.54 13.97
CA ASP A 75 -18.70 -3.55 14.20
C ASP A 75 -18.10 -4.96 14.20
N ASP A 76 -16.81 -5.04 13.88
CA ASP A 76 -16.04 -6.28 13.95
C ASP A 76 -15.56 -6.51 15.40
N PRO A 77 -15.99 -7.58 16.06
CA PRO A 77 -15.68 -7.82 17.46
C PRO A 77 -14.20 -8.09 17.72
N GLU A 78 -13.49 -8.78 16.80
CA GLU A 78 -12.06 -9.05 16.96
C GLU A 78 -11.24 -7.75 16.77
N ALA A 79 -11.64 -6.89 15.84
CA ALA A 79 -10.99 -5.58 15.66
C ALA A 79 -11.18 -4.69 16.91
N LEU A 80 -12.39 -4.57 17.41
CA LEU A 80 -12.66 -3.77 18.62
C LEU A 80 -11.99 -4.34 19.87
N LYS A 81 -11.95 -5.65 20.03
CA LYS A 81 -11.22 -6.30 21.12
C LYS A 81 -9.74 -5.88 21.14
N LEU A 82 -9.07 -5.88 19.99
CA LEU A 82 -7.66 -5.48 19.89
C LEU A 82 -7.47 -4.00 20.21
N ILE A 83 -8.34 -3.15 19.70
CA ILE A 83 -8.33 -1.70 19.99
C ILE A 83 -8.55 -1.46 21.49
N CYS A 84 -9.55 -2.08 22.08
CA CYS A 84 -9.82 -1.98 23.51
C CYS A 84 -8.65 -2.48 24.36
N ALA A 85 -8.02 -3.59 23.96
CA ALA A 85 -6.84 -4.10 24.64
C ALA A 85 -5.69 -3.08 24.64
N LEU A 86 -5.42 -2.44 23.50
CA LEU A 86 -4.39 -1.40 23.40
C LEU A 86 -4.73 -0.16 24.22
N ILE A 87 -5.99 0.30 24.20
CA ILE A 87 -6.45 1.45 24.99
C ILE A 87 -6.28 1.19 26.50
N HIS A 88 -6.46 -0.07 26.93
CA HIS A 88 -6.33 -0.48 28.34
C HIS A 88 -4.91 -1.00 28.69
N HIS A 89 -3.93 -0.77 27.82
CA HIS A 89 -2.52 -1.20 28.01
C HIS A 89 -2.33 -2.72 28.19
N ARG A 90 -3.29 -3.54 27.70
CA ARG A 90 -3.23 -5.01 27.74
C ARG A 90 -2.43 -5.53 26.55
N ASN A 91 -1.16 -5.13 26.46
CA ASN A 91 -0.29 -5.44 25.33
C ASN A 91 -0.04 -6.95 25.17
N GLU A 92 -0.15 -7.71 26.23
CA GLU A 92 -0.04 -9.18 26.22
C GLU A 92 -1.19 -9.87 25.44
N ALA A 93 -2.34 -9.21 25.34
CA ALA A 93 -3.51 -9.69 24.57
C ALA A 93 -3.43 -9.33 23.09
N VAL A 94 -2.43 -8.53 22.67
CA VAL A 94 -2.28 -8.04 21.29
C VAL A 94 -1.30 -8.93 20.52
N PRO A 95 -1.76 -9.66 19.49
CA PRO A 95 -0.89 -10.51 18.68
C PRO A 95 0.19 -9.71 17.96
N ARG A 96 1.40 -10.24 17.93
CA ARG A 96 2.50 -9.64 17.14
C ARG A 96 2.31 -9.81 15.62
N LYS A 97 1.48 -10.79 15.21
CA LYS A 97 1.20 -11.06 13.80
C LYS A 97 -0.31 -11.15 13.61
N LEU A 98 -0.79 -10.44 12.62
CA LEU A 98 -2.15 -10.50 12.11
C LEU A 98 -2.11 -10.83 10.62
N SER A 99 -3.17 -11.41 10.09
CA SER A 99 -3.38 -11.51 8.65
C SER A 99 -3.64 -10.11 8.06
N SER A 100 -3.43 -9.96 6.76
CA SER A 100 -3.63 -8.68 6.06
C SER A 100 -5.07 -8.17 6.19
N VAL A 101 -6.03 -9.10 6.18
CA VAL A 101 -7.46 -8.80 6.36
C VAL A 101 -7.77 -8.33 7.79
N GLU A 102 -7.18 -8.98 8.80
CA GLU A 102 -7.36 -8.55 10.20
C GLU A 102 -6.78 -7.15 10.43
N VAL A 103 -5.57 -6.87 9.91
CA VAL A 103 -4.97 -5.52 9.98
C VAL A 103 -5.88 -4.49 9.32
N PHE A 104 -6.44 -4.81 8.17
CA PHE A 104 -7.36 -3.93 7.44
C PHE A 104 -8.64 -3.66 8.25
N ARG A 105 -9.26 -4.69 8.86
CA ARG A 105 -10.43 -4.52 9.73
C ARG A 105 -10.14 -3.66 10.96
N VAL A 106 -8.99 -3.90 11.60
CA VAL A 106 -8.54 -3.07 12.74
C VAL A 106 -8.33 -1.61 12.31
N ALA A 107 -7.76 -1.39 11.12
CA ALA A 107 -7.57 -0.04 10.59
C ALA A 107 -8.91 0.69 10.36
N ILE A 108 -9.90 0.01 9.78
CA ILE A 108 -11.26 0.57 9.59
C ILE A 108 -11.90 0.94 10.92
N ALA A 109 -11.86 0.04 11.90
CA ALA A 109 -12.43 0.31 13.22
C ALA A 109 -11.71 1.47 13.93
N ALA A 110 -10.38 1.55 13.81
CA ALA A 110 -9.59 2.63 14.39
C ALA A 110 -9.90 4.00 13.77
N ASP A 111 -10.16 4.05 12.47
CA ASP A 111 -10.58 5.29 11.79
C ASP A 111 -12.00 5.69 12.21
N LYS A 112 -12.93 4.73 12.26
CA LYS A 112 -14.32 4.96 12.72
C LYS A 112 -14.39 5.59 14.11
N TYR A 113 -13.53 5.10 15.02
CA TYR A 113 -13.49 5.56 16.42
C TYR A 113 -12.40 6.60 16.69
N ASP A 114 -11.77 7.17 15.65
CA ASP A 114 -10.71 8.19 15.75
C ASP A 114 -9.63 7.83 16.80
N CYS A 115 -9.19 6.57 16.79
CA CYS A 115 -8.19 6.06 17.73
C CYS A 115 -6.92 5.51 17.03
N VAL A 116 -6.64 5.97 15.81
CA VAL A 116 -5.47 5.57 15.03
C VAL A 116 -4.16 5.76 15.81
N GLY A 117 -4.06 6.83 16.61
CA GLY A 117 -2.88 7.11 17.43
C GLY A 117 -2.51 6.00 18.42
N VAL A 118 -3.51 5.28 18.96
CA VAL A 118 -3.31 4.16 19.88
C VAL A 118 -2.58 2.99 19.23
N LEU A 119 -2.77 2.82 17.91
CA LEU A 119 -2.24 1.71 17.13
C LEU A 119 -0.84 1.96 16.57
N LYS A 120 -0.25 3.14 16.79
CA LYS A 120 1.01 3.55 16.14
C LYS A 120 2.10 2.48 16.22
N PHE A 121 2.44 2.02 17.41
CA PHE A 121 3.51 1.03 17.60
C PHE A 121 3.13 -0.40 17.16
N ALA A 122 1.88 -0.81 17.38
CA ALA A 122 1.40 -2.10 16.93
C ALA A 122 1.38 -2.19 15.40
N SER A 123 0.94 -1.12 14.72
CA SER A 123 0.87 -1.04 13.26
C SER A 123 2.24 -1.14 12.59
N GLU A 124 3.32 -0.64 13.20
CA GLU A 124 4.68 -0.79 12.66
C GLU A 124 5.09 -2.26 12.49
N THR A 125 4.59 -3.14 13.36
CA THR A 125 4.86 -4.58 13.26
C THR A 125 3.92 -5.28 12.28
N TRP A 126 2.64 -4.92 12.27
CA TRP A 126 1.63 -5.54 11.42
C TRP A 126 1.77 -5.19 9.95
N LEU A 127 2.23 -3.97 9.64
CA LEU A 127 2.38 -3.44 8.28
C LEU A 127 3.71 -3.79 7.61
N ARG A 128 4.59 -4.52 8.30
CA ARG A 128 5.90 -4.91 7.72
C ARG A 128 5.72 -5.74 6.46
N LEU A 129 6.46 -5.35 5.43
CA LEU A 129 6.52 -6.08 4.17
C LEU A 129 7.03 -7.50 4.42
N ARG A 130 6.34 -8.49 3.84
CA ARG A 130 6.68 -9.92 3.87
C ARG A 130 6.27 -10.54 2.54
N GLU A 131 6.67 -11.77 2.28
CA GLU A 131 6.15 -12.50 1.12
C GLU A 131 4.64 -12.67 1.25
N MET A 132 3.90 -12.12 0.30
CA MET A 132 2.45 -12.14 0.27
C MET A 132 1.94 -11.97 -1.16
N ASN A 133 0.70 -12.37 -1.40
CA ASN A 133 0.04 -12.15 -2.69
C ASN A 133 -0.38 -10.68 -2.86
N ALA A 134 -0.78 -10.30 -4.06
CA ALA A 134 -1.15 -8.93 -4.39
C ALA A 134 -2.39 -8.43 -3.62
N GLN A 135 -3.34 -9.31 -3.33
CA GLN A 135 -4.54 -8.98 -2.58
C GLN A 135 -4.22 -8.64 -1.12
N ASP A 136 -3.37 -9.44 -0.48
CA ASP A 136 -2.87 -9.17 0.87
C ASP A 136 -2.10 -7.84 0.91
N MET A 137 -1.28 -7.58 -0.11
CA MET A 137 -0.55 -6.33 -0.25
C MET A 137 -1.50 -5.13 -0.40
N ALA A 138 -2.59 -5.27 -1.15
CA ALA A 138 -3.60 -4.23 -1.30
C ALA A 138 -4.30 -3.92 0.04
N PHE A 139 -4.68 -4.95 0.83
CA PHE A 139 -5.23 -4.76 2.17
C PHE A 139 -4.27 -4.01 3.10
N LEU A 140 -2.99 -4.42 3.13
CA LEU A 140 -1.99 -3.74 3.98
C LEU A 140 -1.70 -2.32 3.51
N THR A 141 -1.68 -2.07 2.19
CA THR A 141 -1.51 -0.72 1.63
C THR A 141 -2.65 0.20 2.07
N THR A 142 -3.89 -0.29 1.99
CA THR A 142 -5.06 0.46 2.44
C THR A 142 -5.02 0.68 3.95
N ALA A 143 -4.64 -0.33 4.72
CA ALA A 143 -4.46 -0.20 6.16
C ALA A 143 -3.38 0.83 6.52
N ALA A 144 -2.24 0.83 5.81
CA ALA A 144 -1.16 1.82 5.99
C ALA A 144 -1.62 3.25 5.69
N TYR A 145 -2.48 3.43 4.67
CA TYR A 145 -3.10 4.72 4.35
C TYR A 145 -4.00 5.20 5.48
N ILE A 146 -4.89 4.33 5.97
CA ILE A 146 -5.84 4.62 7.06
C ILE A 146 -5.09 4.94 8.36
N LEU A 147 -4.13 4.08 8.74
CA LEU A 147 -3.33 4.21 9.96
C LEU A 147 -2.26 5.31 9.89
N ARG A 148 -2.21 6.04 8.78
CA ARG A 148 -1.27 7.18 8.55
C ARG A 148 0.20 6.78 8.68
N ASN A 149 0.55 5.53 8.37
CA ASN A 149 1.93 5.05 8.37
C ASN A 149 2.58 5.30 7.01
N ALA A 150 3.30 6.43 6.87
CA ALA A 150 3.85 6.88 5.61
C ALA A 150 4.96 5.96 5.08
N GLU A 151 5.79 5.40 5.96
CA GLU A 151 6.87 4.48 5.59
C GLU A 151 6.31 3.18 5.03
N ALA A 152 5.42 2.52 5.78
CA ALA A 152 4.78 1.29 5.32
C ALA A 152 3.99 1.50 4.03
N PHE A 153 3.26 2.63 3.89
CA PHE A 153 2.53 2.96 2.68
C PHE A 153 3.47 3.07 1.47
N LYS A 154 4.61 3.74 1.61
CA LYS A 154 5.61 3.88 0.55
C LYS A 154 6.20 2.53 0.14
N GLU A 155 6.61 1.70 1.10
CA GLU A 155 7.21 0.39 0.83
C GLU A 155 6.20 -0.59 0.22
N LEU A 156 4.96 -0.62 0.70
CA LEU A 156 3.90 -1.48 0.17
C LEU A 156 3.49 -1.06 -1.24
N THR A 157 3.32 0.24 -1.50
CA THR A 157 3.02 0.75 -2.85
C THR A 157 4.18 0.50 -3.82
N LYS A 158 5.43 0.65 -3.38
CA LYS A 158 6.60 0.29 -4.16
C LYS A 158 6.58 -1.19 -4.54
N SER A 159 6.32 -2.06 -3.58
CA SER A 159 6.27 -3.51 -3.81
C SER A 159 5.13 -3.91 -4.76
N LEU A 160 3.97 -3.27 -4.65
CA LEU A 160 2.86 -3.45 -5.59
C LEU A 160 3.27 -3.03 -7.00
N VAL A 161 3.87 -1.85 -7.17
CA VAL A 161 4.26 -1.32 -8.48
C VAL A 161 5.32 -2.18 -9.16
N LEU A 162 6.33 -2.63 -8.41
CA LEU A 162 7.46 -3.36 -8.97
C LEU A 162 7.23 -4.87 -9.06
N GLY A 163 6.37 -5.44 -8.23
CA GLY A 163 6.20 -6.88 -8.08
C GLY A 163 4.90 -7.46 -8.62
N TYR A 164 3.89 -6.63 -8.89
CA TYR A 164 2.59 -7.12 -9.34
C TYR A 164 2.58 -7.43 -10.83
N ASP A 165 2.17 -8.65 -11.17
CA ASP A 165 2.17 -9.18 -12.53
C ASP A 165 0.80 -9.09 -13.25
N GLY A 166 -0.24 -8.60 -12.57
CA GLY A 166 -1.59 -8.45 -13.10
C GLY A 166 -1.93 -7.02 -13.55
N PRO A 167 -3.11 -6.80 -14.09
CA PRO A 167 -3.58 -5.46 -14.44
C PRO A 167 -3.86 -4.66 -13.16
N TYR A 168 -3.25 -3.48 -13.03
CA TYR A 168 -3.43 -2.60 -11.86
C TYR A 168 -4.86 -2.11 -11.67
N LEU A 169 -5.65 -2.06 -12.74
CA LEU A 169 -7.09 -1.79 -12.68
C LEU A 169 -7.83 -2.78 -11.77
N ALA A 170 -7.40 -4.04 -11.74
CA ALA A 170 -7.95 -5.04 -10.81
C ALA A 170 -7.67 -4.73 -9.33
N LEU A 171 -6.69 -3.86 -9.05
CA LEU A 171 -6.36 -3.35 -7.72
C LEU A 171 -6.96 -1.97 -7.45
N CYS A 172 -7.79 -1.43 -8.35
CA CYS A 172 -8.36 -0.07 -8.29
C CYS A 172 -7.31 1.06 -8.25
N CYS A 173 -6.17 0.87 -8.93
CA CYS A 173 -5.02 1.80 -8.91
C CYS A 173 -4.68 2.36 -10.30
N GLU A 174 -5.65 2.88 -11.06
CA GLU A 174 -5.45 3.43 -12.41
C GLU A 174 -4.33 4.49 -12.50
N GLN A 175 -4.24 5.35 -11.49
CA GLN A 175 -3.24 6.43 -11.48
C GLN A 175 -1.80 5.90 -11.37
N MET A 176 -1.58 4.80 -10.65
CA MET A 176 -0.26 4.18 -10.52
C MET A 176 0.19 3.52 -11.83
N GLU A 177 -0.71 2.83 -12.51
CA GLU A 177 -0.42 2.18 -13.79
C GLU A 177 0.01 3.19 -14.84
N SER A 178 -0.74 4.27 -14.99
CA SER A 178 -0.46 5.31 -15.97
C SER A 178 0.92 5.96 -15.75
N ALA A 179 1.21 6.41 -14.54
CA ALA A 179 2.47 7.10 -14.23
C ALA A 179 3.71 6.23 -14.47
N MET A 180 3.67 4.96 -14.04
CA MET A 180 4.80 4.04 -14.17
C MET A 180 5.01 3.57 -15.61
N THR A 181 3.93 3.30 -16.34
CA THR A 181 4.00 2.93 -17.76
C THR A 181 4.66 4.05 -18.57
N TRP A 182 4.28 5.30 -18.32
CA TRP A 182 4.90 6.45 -18.98
C TRP A 182 6.39 6.61 -18.66
N ARG A 183 6.82 6.35 -17.43
CA ARG A 183 8.24 6.42 -17.03
C ARG A 183 9.08 5.36 -17.72
N VAL A 184 8.62 4.11 -17.70
CA VAL A 184 9.29 3.01 -18.40
C VAL A 184 9.32 3.30 -19.91
N PHE A 185 8.22 3.76 -20.48
CA PHE A 185 8.16 4.16 -21.89
C PHE A 185 9.16 5.27 -22.22
N TYR A 186 9.26 6.31 -21.38
CA TYR A 186 10.22 7.40 -21.56
C TYR A 186 11.66 6.90 -21.58
N ILE A 187 12.03 5.99 -20.67
CA ILE A 187 13.37 5.37 -20.63
C ILE A 187 13.65 4.61 -21.93
N LEU A 188 12.68 3.86 -22.44
CA LEU A 188 12.81 3.13 -23.71
C LEU A 188 12.91 4.09 -24.91
N GLN A 189 12.06 5.11 -24.95
CA GLN A 189 12.02 6.11 -26.01
C GLN A 189 13.32 6.90 -26.10
N SER A 190 13.93 7.23 -24.97
CA SER A 190 15.19 7.98 -24.91
C SER A 190 16.32 7.25 -25.64
N GLY A 191 16.29 5.92 -25.68
CA GLY A 191 17.25 5.11 -26.43
C GLY A 191 17.19 5.28 -27.94
N ILE A 192 16.00 5.59 -28.48
CA ILE A 192 15.83 5.85 -29.92
C ILE A 192 16.60 7.09 -30.34
N ASN A 193 16.62 8.11 -29.48
CA ASN A 193 17.25 9.39 -29.73
C ASN A 193 18.72 9.46 -29.33
N ALA A 194 19.26 8.39 -28.70
CA ALA A 194 20.63 8.34 -28.22
C ALA A 194 21.68 8.18 -29.35
N GLY A 195 21.24 7.84 -30.56
CA GLY A 195 22.09 7.76 -31.75
C GLY A 195 22.68 9.11 -32.10
N GLY A 196 24.02 9.22 -32.14
CA GLY A 196 24.69 10.47 -32.50
C GLY A 196 24.38 10.91 -33.94
N CYS A 197 24.16 12.20 -34.12
CA CYS A 197 23.65 12.79 -35.36
C CYS A 197 24.63 12.69 -36.53
N CYS A 198 24.40 11.79 -37.47
CA CYS A 198 24.98 11.87 -38.78
C CYS A 198 23.88 11.82 -39.88
N HIS A 199 23.30 12.97 -40.18
CA HIS A 199 22.26 13.07 -41.20
C HIS A 199 22.73 12.77 -42.63
N ARG A 200 24.06 12.77 -42.88
CA ARG A 200 24.60 12.56 -44.21
C ARG A 200 24.59 11.11 -44.67
N CYS A 201 24.78 10.15 -43.78
CA CYS A 201 24.82 8.72 -44.15
C CYS A 201 23.67 7.91 -43.60
N GLY A 202 22.70 8.54 -42.94
CA GLY A 202 21.56 7.86 -42.33
C GLY A 202 21.91 6.95 -41.14
N TRP A 203 23.07 7.15 -40.50
CA TRP A 203 23.49 6.35 -39.34
C TRP A 203 22.45 6.39 -38.21
N ASP A 204 21.88 7.57 -37.94
CA ASP A 204 20.87 7.75 -36.90
C ASP A 204 19.63 6.91 -37.17
N SER A 205 19.18 6.88 -38.41
CA SER A 205 18.02 6.07 -38.81
C SER A 205 18.30 4.58 -38.70
N LYS A 206 19.50 4.15 -39.07
CA LYS A 206 19.93 2.73 -38.90
C LYS A 206 20.00 2.33 -37.44
N TYR A 207 20.56 3.17 -36.58
CA TYR A 207 20.62 2.93 -35.16
C TYR A 207 19.21 2.89 -34.55
N ALA A 208 18.38 3.89 -34.81
CA ALA A 208 17.01 3.96 -34.33
C ALA A 208 16.18 2.74 -34.77
N TYR A 209 16.35 2.31 -36.03
CA TYR A 209 15.68 1.11 -36.54
C TYR A 209 16.16 -0.15 -35.83
N ALA A 210 17.48 -0.33 -35.66
CA ALA A 210 18.03 -1.48 -34.94
C ALA A 210 17.58 -1.52 -33.50
N TYR A 211 17.48 -0.37 -32.84
CA TYR A 211 16.98 -0.23 -31.47
C TYR A 211 15.48 -0.56 -31.37
N LEU A 212 14.64 -0.03 -32.27
CA LEU A 212 13.22 -0.37 -32.31
C LEU A 212 13.00 -1.87 -32.53
N ARG A 213 13.80 -2.48 -33.40
CA ARG A 213 13.75 -3.93 -33.63
C ARG A 213 14.15 -4.73 -32.39
N LEU A 214 15.20 -4.28 -31.68
CA LEU A 214 15.58 -4.85 -30.39
C LEU A 214 14.47 -4.81 -29.36
N LEU A 215 13.76 -3.68 -29.25
CA LEU A 215 12.60 -3.55 -28.36
C LEU A 215 11.48 -4.51 -28.76
N GLN A 216 11.21 -4.60 -30.07
CA GLN A 216 10.20 -5.48 -30.61
C GLN A 216 10.50 -6.96 -30.33
N ASP A 217 11.72 -7.40 -30.57
CA ASP A 217 12.16 -8.78 -30.41
C ASP A 217 12.14 -9.23 -28.94
N ASN A 218 12.18 -8.26 -28.01
CA ASN A 218 12.08 -8.49 -26.57
C ASN A 218 10.67 -8.23 -25.99
N GLY A 219 9.65 -8.01 -26.83
CA GLY A 219 8.27 -7.80 -26.37
C GLY A 219 8.08 -6.50 -25.57
N LEU A 220 8.89 -5.47 -25.86
CA LEU A 220 8.86 -4.15 -25.21
C LEU A 220 8.19 -3.09 -26.11
N ARG A 221 7.18 -3.48 -26.86
CA ARG A 221 6.41 -2.52 -27.67
C ARG A 221 5.48 -1.70 -26.79
N PRO A 222 5.35 -0.40 -27.03
CA PRO A 222 4.44 0.47 -26.28
C PRO A 222 2.96 0.06 -26.35
N THR A 223 2.59 -0.65 -27.42
CA THR A 223 1.22 -1.10 -27.68
C THR A 223 0.89 -2.45 -27.06
N GLU A 224 1.87 -3.20 -26.57
CA GLU A 224 1.67 -4.46 -25.88
C GLU A 224 1.58 -4.17 -24.39
N LEU A 225 0.56 -4.70 -23.71
CA LEU A 225 0.41 -4.63 -22.25
C LEU A 225 1.58 -5.38 -21.61
N VAL A 226 2.67 -4.68 -21.41
CA VAL A 226 3.85 -5.23 -20.77
C VAL A 226 3.69 -5.12 -19.27
N ASN A 227 3.83 -6.23 -18.58
CA ASN A 227 4.03 -6.25 -17.16
C ASN A 227 5.22 -5.35 -16.79
N ILE A 228 4.99 -4.33 -15.96
CA ILE A 228 6.00 -3.31 -15.63
C ILE A 228 7.23 -3.94 -14.98
N SER A 229 7.06 -4.89 -14.08
CA SER A 229 8.17 -5.61 -13.43
C SER A 229 9.05 -6.34 -14.46
N LYS A 230 8.42 -7.01 -15.42
CA LYS A 230 9.12 -7.68 -16.52
C LYS A 230 9.83 -6.67 -17.42
N ALA A 231 9.18 -5.56 -17.75
CA ALA A 231 9.75 -4.49 -18.56
C ALA A 231 10.99 -3.88 -17.88
N ILE A 232 10.92 -3.54 -16.60
CA ILE A 232 12.04 -2.99 -15.82
C ILE A 232 13.25 -3.95 -15.85
N LYS A 233 13.03 -5.25 -15.58
CA LYS A 233 14.09 -6.26 -15.64
C LYS A 233 14.73 -6.37 -17.02
N LEU A 234 13.91 -6.41 -18.08
CA LEU A 234 14.39 -6.52 -19.45
C LEU A 234 15.17 -5.26 -19.89
N VAL A 235 14.66 -4.06 -19.57
CA VAL A 235 15.32 -2.79 -19.90
C VAL A 235 16.74 -2.72 -19.35
N GLY A 236 16.96 -3.19 -18.11
CA GLY A 236 18.29 -3.26 -17.50
C GLY A 236 19.24 -4.27 -18.18
N LEU A 237 18.70 -5.30 -18.84
CA LEU A 237 19.47 -6.38 -19.48
C LEU A 237 19.77 -6.12 -20.97
N LEU A 238 18.99 -5.26 -21.67
CA LEU A 238 19.16 -5.00 -23.09
C LEU A 238 20.57 -4.49 -23.41
N HIS A 239 21.19 -5.11 -24.41
CA HIS A 239 22.42 -4.61 -25.02
C HIS A 239 22.11 -3.49 -25.99
N ASP A 240 23.06 -2.57 -26.20
CA ASP A 240 22.90 -1.58 -27.24
C ASP A 240 23.04 -2.24 -28.61
N PRO A 241 22.15 -1.93 -29.56
CA PRO A 241 22.22 -2.52 -30.88
C PRO A 241 23.47 -2.01 -31.64
N VAL A 242 24.14 -2.91 -32.33
CA VAL A 242 25.21 -2.55 -33.25
C VAL A 242 24.63 -2.61 -34.67
N PRO A 243 24.46 -1.50 -35.36
CA PRO A 243 23.97 -1.49 -36.73
C PRO A 243 24.94 -2.26 -37.65
N GLU A 244 24.40 -3.11 -38.51
CA GLU A 244 25.17 -4.13 -39.27
C GLU A 244 26.18 -3.55 -40.29
N GLU A 245 26.09 -2.29 -40.70
CA GLU A 245 27.04 -1.70 -41.63
C GLU A 245 27.55 -0.33 -41.21
N ARG A 246 28.85 -0.25 -40.94
CA ARG A 246 29.54 1.04 -40.96
C ARG A 246 29.74 1.45 -42.41
N SER A 247 29.09 2.51 -42.85
CA SER A 247 29.44 3.11 -44.15
C SER A 247 30.88 3.60 -44.07
N THR A 248 31.78 2.88 -44.73
CA THR A 248 33.21 3.24 -44.86
C THR A 248 33.42 4.53 -45.65
N GLU A 249 32.39 5.00 -46.37
CA GLU A 249 32.47 6.18 -47.24
C GLU A 249 32.07 7.48 -46.51
N CYS A 250 31.64 7.43 -45.28
CA CYS A 250 31.27 8.64 -44.57
C CYS A 250 32.48 9.35 -43.98
N THR A 251 32.71 10.57 -44.40
CA THR A 251 33.80 11.46 -43.92
C THR A 251 33.75 11.68 -42.39
N TYR A 252 32.62 11.44 -41.78
CA TYR A 252 32.39 11.55 -40.32
C TYR A 252 32.25 10.20 -39.64
N ALA A 253 32.79 9.11 -40.23
CA ALA A 253 32.71 7.76 -39.68
C ALA A 253 33.25 7.64 -38.25
N TYR A 254 34.15 8.53 -37.83
CA TYR A 254 34.64 8.59 -36.44
C TYR A 254 33.58 8.99 -35.41
N LYS A 255 32.46 9.61 -35.85
CA LYS A 255 31.30 9.96 -35.01
C LYS A 255 30.27 8.83 -34.91
N HIS A 256 30.42 7.77 -35.71
CA HIS A 256 29.53 6.63 -35.73
C HIS A 256 29.85 5.65 -34.59
N LYS A 257 29.94 6.14 -33.35
CA LYS A 257 30.05 5.27 -32.20
C LYS A 257 28.64 4.94 -31.73
N PRO A 258 28.35 3.65 -31.50
CA PRO A 258 27.11 3.30 -30.80
C PRO A 258 27.13 4.01 -29.45
N PRO A 259 26.05 4.69 -29.06
CA PRO A 259 25.98 5.30 -27.75
C PRO A 259 26.02 4.18 -26.68
N GLU A 260 26.71 4.43 -25.57
CA GLU A 260 26.71 3.55 -24.41
C GLU A 260 25.39 3.74 -23.61
N TYR A 261 24.26 3.66 -24.30
CA TYR A 261 22.96 3.95 -23.72
C TYR A 261 22.53 2.93 -22.69
N ARG A 262 23.07 1.68 -22.76
CA ARG A 262 22.84 0.64 -21.75
C ARG A 262 23.20 1.12 -20.34
N LYS A 263 24.29 1.88 -20.20
CA LYS A 263 24.72 2.42 -18.91
C LYS A 263 23.73 3.44 -18.39
N ASP A 264 23.26 4.35 -19.26
CA ASP A 264 22.28 5.36 -18.90
C ASP A 264 20.93 4.73 -18.56
N ARG A 265 20.49 3.72 -19.34
CA ARG A 265 19.26 2.97 -19.04
C ARG A 265 19.33 2.30 -17.68
N ARG A 266 20.42 1.64 -17.35
CA ARG A 266 20.58 0.98 -16.04
C ARG A 266 20.50 1.97 -14.91
N TRP A 267 21.18 3.10 -15.02
CA TRP A 267 21.09 4.16 -14.04
C TRP A 267 19.65 4.70 -13.90
N GLN A 268 18.96 4.93 -15.03
CA GLN A 268 17.57 5.39 -15.01
C GLN A 268 16.62 4.36 -14.38
N VAL A 269 16.84 3.07 -14.61
CA VAL A 269 16.06 1.99 -13.98
C VAL A 269 16.34 1.94 -12.47
N GLU A 270 17.60 1.97 -12.06
CA GLU A 270 17.99 1.99 -10.65
C GLU A 270 17.41 3.23 -9.94
N PHE A 271 17.43 4.38 -10.59
CA PHE A 271 16.79 5.60 -10.10
C PHE A 271 15.27 5.41 -9.96
N LEU A 272 14.62 4.85 -10.98
CA LEU A 272 13.19 4.54 -10.94
C LEU A 272 12.84 3.61 -9.78
N GLU A 273 13.57 2.50 -9.62
CA GLU A 273 13.36 1.52 -8.54
C GLU A 273 13.55 2.13 -7.15
N SER A 274 14.56 3.00 -7.00
CA SER A 274 14.84 3.65 -5.71
C SER A 274 13.82 4.72 -5.34
N HIS A 275 13.19 5.36 -6.33
CA HIS A 275 12.22 6.44 -6.14
C HIS A 275 10.76 6.00 -6.37
N THR A 276 10.53 4.70 -6.59
CA THR A 276 9.18 4.15 -6.69
C THR A 276 8.57 4.01 -5.29
N GLY A 277 7.26 4.23 -5.22
CA GLY A 277 6.48 4.25 -3.99
C GLY A 277 5.77 5.58 -3.84
N LEU A 278 4.51 5.52 -3.39
CA LEU A 278 3.69 6.72 -3.27
C LEU A 278 3.97 7.43 -1.95
N CYS A 279 4.09 8.75 -2.00
CA CYS A 279 4.13 9.57 -0.81
C CYS A 279 2.71 9.72 -0.24
N LEU A 280 2.50 9.22 0.98
CA LEU A 280 1.20 9.28 1.65
C LEU A 280 0.63 10.71 1.75
N PHE A 281 1.47 11.68 2.09
CA PHE A 281 1.04 13.08 2.20
C PHE A 281 0.61 13.63 0.85
N CYS A 282 1.38 13.38 -0.21
CA CYS A 282 1.02 13.81 -1.56
C CYS A 282 -0.27 13.16 -2.06
N VAL A 283 -0.51 11.89 -1.75
CA VAL A 283 -1.77 11.20 -2.08
C VAL A 283 -2.94 11.84 -1.35
N ARG A 284 -2.81 12.13 -0.06
CA ARG A 284 -3.87 12.78 0.74
C ARG A 284 -4.17 14.22 0.30
N GLU A 285 -3.16 14.93 -0.18
CA GLU A 285 -3.31 16.29 -0.74
C GLU A 285 -3.80 16.28 -2.20
N GLY A 286 -4.01 15.12 -2.81
CA GLY A 286 -4.48 15.00 -4.20
C GLY A 286 -3.49 15.53 -5.23
N LYS A 287 -2.16 15.45 -4.95
CA LYS A 287 -1.14 15.88 -5.91
C LYS A 287 -1.13 15.00 -7.15
N SER A 288 -0.90 15.59 -8.31
CA SER A 288 -0.94 14.90 -9.61
C SER A 288 0.13 13.83 -9.80
N ASP A 289 1.27 13.94 -9.12
CA ASP A 289 2.32 12.91 -9.12
C ASP A 289 2.81 12.59 -7.70
N PRO A 290 2.07 11.75 -6.96
CA PRO A 290 2.44 11.36 -5.59
C PRO A 290 3.66 10.44 -5.53
N SER A 291 4.15 9.91 -6.66
CA SER A 291 5.35 9.08 -6.72
C SER A 291 6.64 9.90 -6.72
N TYR A 292 6.56 11.19 -7.06
CA TYR A 292 7.68 12.13 -6.99
C TYR A 292 7.40 13.20 -5.93
N CYS A 293 7.84 12.93 -4.72
CA CYS A 293 7.73 13.90 -3.64
C CYS A 293 8.95 14.82 -3.62
N SER A 294 8.80 16.05 -4.14
CA SER A 294 9.85 17.06 -4.13
C SER A 294 10.08 17.71 -2.77
N THR A 295 9.12 17.58 -1.84
CA THR A 295 9.13 18.31 -0.56
C THR A 295 9.77 17.54 0.59
N ASN A 296 10.26 16.31 0.33
CA ASN A 296 10.91 15.50 1.36
C ASN A 296 10.14 15.55 2.69
N HIS A 297 8.84 15.21 2.65
CA HIS A 297 8.04 15.15 3.86
C HIS A 297 8.76 14.23 4.83
N SER A 298 9.37 14.80 5.86
CA SER A 298 10.03 14.04 6.93
C SER A 298 8.99 13.12 7.56
N LEU A 299 9.35 11.88 7.63
CA LEU A 299 8.61 10.79 8.26
C LEU A 299 8.47 11.04 9.77
#